data_14a682848e21d9e340f50493f9d0e43f
#
_entry.id   14a682848e21d9e340f50493f9d0e43f
#
_cell.length_a   1.000
_cell.length_b   1.000
_cell.length_c   1.000
_cell.angle_alpha   90.00
_cell.angle_beta   90.00
_cell.angle_gamma   90.00
#
_symmetry.space_group_name_H-M   'P 1'
#
loop_
_entity.id
_entity.type
_entity.pdbx_description
1 polymer ?
#
loop_
_entity_poly.entity_id
_entity_poly.type
_entity_poly.pdbx_seq_one_letter_code
_entity_poly.pdbx_strand_id
1 'polypeptide(L)'
;HVAEAGLNGSPIGELDARATFDPARKAVLIEGEAVDAGRHVANLNGEITPLDDKSWSLHIYPDSFNLGFLNHWTKSFLHNITGRGSGHVHVFGRHKLTWVTIEALPHNVAITVPFTGATYYVRDSIFMDSTSIIFPHHTVYDREGHIVKLDGKVNHTNFFDFNFDLSMFADNAIVLDLPNSPTAAF
;
A
#
# COMPACT_ATOMS: atom_id res chain seq x y z
N HIS A 1 -11.53 -17.29 14.07
CA HIS A 1 -11.44 -17.63 12.66
C HIS A 1 -12.47 -16.83 11.87
N VAL A 2 -12.04 -16.13 10.82
CA VAL A 2 -12.88 -15.43 9.85
C VAL A 2 -12.64 -16.10 8.50
N ALA A 3 -13.67 -16.79 8.00
CA ALA A 3 -13.55 -17.61 6.78
C ALA A 3 -13.37 -16.82 5.50
N GLU A 4 -13.71 -15.53 5.51
CA GLU A 4 -13.52 -14.63 4.37
C GLU A 4 -13.32 -13.21 4.88
N ALA A 5 -12.10 -12.73 4.87
CA ALA A 5 -11.76 -11.35 5.15
C ALA A 5 -11.69 -10.57 3.84
N GLY A 6 -12.24 -9.38 3.81
CA GLY A 6 -12.22 -8.52 2.63
C GLY A 6 -12.01 -7.06 2.97
N LEU A 7 -11.41 -6.33 2.06
CA LEU A 7 -11.24 -4.89 2.15
C LEU A 7 -11.93 -4.23 0.95
N ASN A 8 -12.98 -3.43 1.22
CA ASN A 8 -13.78 -2.77 0.18
C ASN A 8 -14.29 -3.70 -0.92
N GLY A 9 -14.75 -4.91 -0.55
CA GLY A 9 -15.27 -5.90 -1.49
C GLY A 9 -14.21 -6.70 -2.24
N SER A 10 -12.93 -6.46 -2.00
CA SER A 10 -11.85 -7.32 -2.50
C SER A 10 -11.49 -8.34 -1.44
N PRO A 11 -11.52 -9.66 -1.73
CA PRO A 11 -11.14 -10.67 -0.78
C PRO A 11 -9.64 -10.55 -0.45
N ILE A 12 -9.34 -10.62 0.83
CA ILE A 12 -7.96 -10.63 1.35
C ILE A 12 -7.52 -12.07 1.66
N GLY A 13 -8.50 -12.95 1.89
CA GLY A 13 -8.28 -14.33 2.26
C GLY A 13 -8.96 -14.69 3.58
N GLU A 14 -8.56 -15.82 4.16
CA GLU A 14 -8.99 -16.28 5.46
C GLU A 14 -8.08 -15.69 6.53
N LEU A 15 -8.65 -15.24 7.64
CA LEU A 15 -7.93 -14.71 8.78
C LEU A 15 -8.12 -15.63 9.99
N ASP A 16 -7.03 -16.14 10.52
CA ASP A 16 -7.00 -16.84 11.81
C ASP A 16 -6.26 -15.97 12.83
N ALA A 17 -6.96 -15.55 13.87
CA ALA A 17 -6.38 -14.68 14.89
C ALA A 17 -6.82 -15.13 16.29
N ARG A 18 -5.88 -15.02 17.24
CA ARG A 18 -6.07 -15.26 18.66
C ARG A 18 -5.87 -13.97 19.44
N ALA A 19 -6.74 -13.73 20.40
CA ALA A 19 -6.60 -12.66 21.37
C ALA A 19 -6.41 -13.26 22.78
N THR A 20 -5.39 -12.80 23.51
CA THR A 20 -5.06 -13.29 24.86
C THR A 20 -4.87 -12.09 25.79
N PHE A 21 -5.56 -12.10 26.93
CA PHE A 21 -5.35 -11.05 27.93
C PHE A 21 -4.08 -11.32 28.75
N ASP A 22 -3.20 -10.33 28.81
CA ASP A 22 -2.02 -10.32 29.67
C ASP A 22 -2.29 -9.45 30.91
N PRO A 23 -2.44 -10.07 32.11
CA PRO A 23 -2.71 -9.32 33.32
C PRO A 23 -1.55 -8.41 33.78
N ALA A 24 -0.31 -8.77 33.45
CA ALA A 24 0.86 -7.99 33.86
C ALA A 24 0.96 -6.67 33.05
N ARG A 25 0.60 -6.72 31.77
CA ARG A 25 0.54 -5.56 30.88
C ARG A 25 -0.82 -4.86 30.90
N LYS A 26 -1.84 -5.48 31.49
CA LYS A 26 -3.25 -5.06 31.41
C LYS A 26 -3.71 -4.84 29.95
N ALA A 27 -3.24 -5.68 29.07
CA ALA A 27 -3.40 -5.57 27.63
C ALA A 27 -3.98 -6.84 27.03
N VAL A 28 -4.65 -6.71 25.91
CA VAL A 28 -5.04 -7.83 25.05
C VAL A 28 -4.01 -7.93 23.94
N LEU A 29 -3.29 -9.03 23.90
CA LEU A 29 -2.34 -9.37 22.85
C LEU A 29 -3.09 -10.08 21.73
N ILE A 30 -2.79 -9.70 20.49
CA ILE A 30 -3.37 -10.25 19.26
C ILE A 30 -2.24 -10.89 18.45
N GLU A 31 -2.45 -12.11 18.01
CA GLU A 31 -1.55 -12.81 17.09
C GLU A 31 -2.39 -13.53 16.04
N GLY A 32 -1.93 -13.59 14.81
CA GLY A 32 -2.67 -14.28 13.76
C GLY A 32 -1.93 -14.33 12.44
N GLU A 33 -2.60 -14.97 11.48
CA GLU A 33 -2.12 -15.14 10.12
C GLU A 33 -3.26 -14.99 9.12
N ALA A 34 -2.93 -14.56 7.91
CA ALA A 34 -3.85 -14.54 6.79
C ALA A 34 -3.40 -15.57 5.74
N VAL A 35 -4.37 -16.27 5.16
CA VAL A 35 -4.17 -17.31 4.17
C VAL A 35 -5.06 -17.02 2.96
N ASP A 36 -4.50 -16.98 1.76
CA ASP A 36 -5.22 -16.81 0.50
C ASP A 36 -5.01 -18.05 -0.38
N ALA A 37 -6.12 -18.71 -0.76
CA ALA A 37 -6.12 -19.95 -1.55
C ALA A 37 -5.15 -21.02 -0.99
N GLY A 38 -5.11 -21.18 0.33
CA GLY A 38 -4.24 -22.15 1.03
C GLY A 38 -2.77 -21.74 1.12
N ARG A 39 -2.42 -20.51 0.75
CA ARG A 39 -1.08 -19.95 0.90
C ARG A 39 -1.06 -18.91 2.01
N HIS A 40 -0.08 -19.00 2.89
CA HIS A 40 0.21 -17.93 3.83
C HIS A 40 0.52 -16.64 3.07
N VAL A 41 -0.13 -15.54 3.44
CA VAL A 41 0.04 -14.24 2.78
C VAL A 41 0.40 -13.11 3.73
N ALA A 42 0.14 -13.25 5.02
CA ALA A 42 0.56 -12.27 6.02
C ALA A 42 0.56 -12.86 7.43
N ASN A 43 1.47 -12.36 8.27
CA ASN A 43 1.39 -12.45 9.72
C ASN A 43 0.84 -11.17 10.30
N LEU A 44 0.18 -11.26 11.45
CA LEU A 44 -0.24 -10.09 12.21
C LEU A 44 0.04 -10.28 13.71
N ASN A 45 0.40 -9.20 14.35
CA ASN A 45 0.45 -9.12 15.81
C ASN A 45 0.03 -7.73 16.28
N GLY A 46 -0.42 -7.64 17.52
CA GLY A 46 -0.88 -6.36 18.04
C GLY A 46 -1.16 -6.40 19.53
N GLU A 47 -1.47 -5.22 20.05
CA GLU A 47 -1.77 -4.99 21.45
C GLU A 47 -2.88 -3.95 21.60
N ILE A 48 -3.81 -4.19 22.50
CA ILE A 48 -4.86 -3.26 22.87
C ILE A 48 -4.78 -3.04 24.39
N THR A 49 -4.66 -1.79 24.85
CA THR A 49 -4.66 -1.40 26.27
C THR A 49 -5.99 -0.73 26.64
N PRO A 50 -7.05 -1.50 26.93
CA PRO A 50 -8.40 -0.96 27.07
C PRO A 50 -8.61 -0.16 28.36
N LEU A 51 -7.82 -0.43 29.41
CA LEU A 51 -8.03 0.11 30.75
C LEU A 51 -7.24 1.40 31.02
N ASP A 52 -5.96 1.44 30.60
CA ASP A 52 -5.08 2.56 30.93
C ASP A 52 -5.18 3.68 29.90
N ASP A 53 -4.68 3.43 28.71
CA ASP A 53 -4.43 4.43 27.68
C ASP A 53 -5.46 4.44 26.54
N LYS A 54 -6.29 3.38 26.48
CA LYS A 54 -7.20 3.12 25.35
C LYS A 54 -6.46 3.21 24.02
N SER A 55 -5.21 2.80 24.02
CA SER A 55 -4.38 2.71 22.83
C SER A 55 -4.44 1.32 22.25
N TRP A 56 -4.14 1.23 20.97
CA TRP A 56 -4.04 -0.02 20.25
C TRP A 56 -3.00 0.09 19.14
N SER A 57 -2.39 -1.02 18.84
CA SER A 57 -1.35 -1.13 17.83
C SER A 57 -1.49 -2.48 17.15
N LEU A 58 -1.49 -2.49 15.82
CA LEU A 58 -1.55 -3.69 15.00
C LEU A 58 -0.47 -3.62 13.94
N HIS A 59 0.38 -4.62 13.91
CA HIS A 59 1.41 -4.81 12.91
C HIS A 59 0.99 -5.94 11.97
N ILE A 60 1.03 -5.70 10.68
CA ILE A 60 0.73 -6.66 9.64
C ILE A 60 1.97 -6.78 8.77
N TYR A 61 2.40 -8.00 8.53
CA TYR A 61 3.59 -8.33 7.73
C TYR A 61 3.16 -9.15 6.52
N PRO A 62 2.72 -8.49 5.43
CA PRO A 62 2.37 -9.18 4.20
C PRO A 62 3.63 -9.73 3.52
N ASP A 63 3.61 -11.03 3.17
CA ASP A 63 4.68 -11.68 2.42
C ASP A 63 4.50 -11.52 0.92
N SER A 64 3.25 -11.55 0.46
CA SER A 64 2.92 -11.47 -0.95
C SER A 64 1.46 -11.07 -1.16
N PHE A 65 1.16 -9.79 -1.02
CA PHE A 65 -0.19 -9.26 -1.11
C PHE A 65 -0.51 -8.74 -2.51
N ASN A 66 -1.68 -9.06 -3.06
CA ASN A 66 -2.11 -8.55 -4.35
C ASN A 66 -2.49 -7.07 -4.25
N LEU A 67 -1.80 -6.20 -4.99
CA LEU A 67 -2.01 -4.76 -4.93
C LEU A 67 -3.19 -4.25 -5.78
N GLY A 68 -3.84 -5.13 -6.54
CA GLY A 68 -5.01 -4.77 -7.36
C GLY A 68 -6.17 -4.15 -6.59
N PHE A 69 -6.29 -4.41 -5.28
CA PHE A 69 -7.30 -3.78 -4.42
C PHE A 69 -7.17 -2.25 -4.35
N LEU A 70 -5.96 -1.71 -4.56
CA LEU A 70 -5.71 -0.27 -4.56
C LEU A 70 -6.44 0.46 -5.70
N ASN A 71 -6.76 -0.22 -6.81
CA ASN A 71 -7.49 0.36 -7.93
C ASN A 71 -8.83 0.99 -7.52
N HIS A 72 -9.44 0.51 -6.44
CA HIS A 72 -10.69 1.08 -5.94
C HIS A 72 -10.51 2.52 -5.43
N TRP A 73 -9.38 2.80 -4.76
CA TRP A 73 -9.11 4.12 -4.17
C TRP A 73 -8.38 5.08 -5.11
N THR A 74 -7.54 4.53 -5.99
CA THR A 74 -6.66 5.35 -6.83
C THR A 74 -7.23 5.68 -8.20
N LYS A 75 -8.38 5.14 -8.56
CA LYS A 75 -8.99 5.23 -9.92
C LYS A 75 -9.06 6.62 -10.54
N SER A 76 -8.99 7.69 -9.74
CA SER A 76 -9.00 9.06 -10.22
C SER A 76 -7.65 9.52 -10.79
N PHE A 77 -6.54 8.88 -10.41
CA PHE A 77 -5.18 9.27 -10.81
C PHE A 77 -4.25 8.11 -11.16
N LEU A 78 -4.59 6.87 -10.78
CA LEU A 78 -3.91 5.65 -11.20
C LEU A 78 -4.93 4.57 -11.55
N HIS A 79 -4.66 3.81 -12.61
CA HIS A 79 -5.44 2.63 -12.96
C HIS A 79 -4.55 1.42 -13.19
N ASN A 80 -5.19 0.25 -13.33
CA ASN A 80 -4.55 -1.01 -13.69
C ASN A 80 -3.35 -1.31 -12.80
N ILE A 81 -3.46 -0.98 -11.50
CA ILE A 81 -2.46 -1.40 -10.53
C ILE A 81 -2.50 -2.91 -10.48
N THR A 82 -1.39 -3.52 -10.86
CA THR A 82 -1.19 -4.98 -10.85
C THR A 82 0.09 -5.30 -10.11
N GLY A 83 0.28 -6.58 -9.79
CA GLY A 83 1.46 -7.04 -9.09
C GLY A 83 1.18 -7.33 -7.62
N ARG A 84 2.23 -7.62 -6.89
CA ARG A 84 2.18 -8.00 -5.48
C ARG A 84 3.13 -7.12 -4.67
N GLY A 85 2.94 -7.09 -3.36
CA GLY A 85 3.83 -6.40 -2.44
C GLY A 85 4.06 -7.22 -1.18
N SER A 86 5.21 -7.05 -0.59
CA SER A 86 5.52 -7.47 0.78
C SER A 86 5.87 -6.26 1.61
N GLY A 87 6.03 -6.43 2.92
CA GLY A 87 6.50 -5.33 3.75
C GLY A 87 5.90 -5.31 5.14
N HIS A 88 5.62 -4.10 5.63
CA HIS A 88 5.10 -3.88 6.96
C HIS A 88 4.03 -2.78 6.94
N VAL A 89 2.88 -3.10 7.51
CA VAL A 89 1.81 -2.14 7.78
C VAL A 89 1.62 -2.04 9.29
N HIS A 90 1.75 -0.84 9.81
CA HIS A 90 1.49 -0.56 11.22
C HIS A 90 0.28 0.36 11.33
N VAL A 91 -0.80 -0.16 11.92
CA VAL A 91 -2.01 0.60 12.21
C VAL A 91 -2.09 0.77 13.71
N PHE A 92 -2.13 1.99 14.18
CA PHE A 92 -2.15 2.27 15.61
C PHE A 92 -3.06 3.44 15.94
N GLY A 93 -3.46 3.52 17.18
CA GLY A 93 -4.38 4.55 17.55
C GLY A 93 -4.53 4.75 19.06
N ARG A 94 -5.19 5.84 19.41
CA ARG A 94 -5.56 6.18 20.78
C ARG A 94 -6.93 6.85 20.78
N HIS A 95 -7.85 6.36 21.59
CA HIS A 95 -9.24 6.80 21.59
C HIS A 95 -9.89 6.66 20.21
N LYS A 96 -10.21 7.78 19.55
CA LYS A 96 -10.83 7.84 18.23
C LYS A 96 -9.84 8.19 17.10
N LEU A 97 -8.58 8.41 17.45
CA LEU A 97 -7.54 8.73 16.48
C LEU A 97 -6.88 7.47 16.00
N THR A 98 -6.66 7.39 14.70
CA THR A 98 -5.99 6.27 14.02
C THR A 98 -4.91 6.81 13.12
N TRP A 99 -3.76 6.16 13.14
CA TRP A 99 -2.61 6.43 12.28
C TRP A 99 -2.20 5.15 11.58
N VAL A 100 -1.63 5.31 10.40
CA VAL A 100 -1.12 4.20 9.58
C VAL A 100 0.26 4.56 9.06
N THR A 101 1.17 3.62 9.13
CA THR A 101 2.44 3.68 8.38
C THR A 101 2.59 2.41 7.56
N ILE A 102 3.14 2.53 6.36
CA ILE A 102 3.36 1.42 5.45
C ILE A 102 4.77 1.52 4.88
N GLU A 103 5.48 0.41 4.94
CA GLU A 103 6.69 0.15 4.16
C GLU A 103 6.37 -0.98 3.20
N ALA A 104 6.36 -0.70 1.90
CA ALA A 104 6.01 -1.67 0.88
C ALA A 104 7.16 -1.92 -0.07
N LEU A 105 7.46 -3.19 -0.31
CA LEU A 105 8.39 -3.65 -1.33
C LEU A 105 7.59 -4.22 -2.50
N PRO A 106 7.59 -3.53 -3.65
CA PRO A 106 6.84 -3.96 -4.84
C PRO A 106 7.46 -5.19 -5.51
N HIS A 107 6.61 -6.11 -5.99
CA HIS A 107 7.00 -7.27 -6.76
C HIS A 107 6.20 -7.30 -8.07
N ASN A 108 6.86 -6.99 -9.19
CA ASN A 108 6.26 -6.90 -10.52
C ASN A 108 5.04 -5.96 -10.54
N VAL A 109 5.17 -4.81 -9.90
CA VAL A 109 4.10 -3.82 -9.81
C VAL A 109 4.11 -2.94 -11.06
N ALA A 110 2.96 -2.85 -11.73
CA ALA A 110 2.70 -1.93 -12.82
C ALA A 110 1.55 -1.01 -12.45
N ILE A 111 1.65 0.24 -12.84
CA ILE A 111 0.65 1.28 -12.64
C ILE A 111 0.44 2.06 -13.95
N THR A 112 -0.80 2.42 -14.27
CA THR A 112 -1.10 3.25 -15.43
C THR A 112 -1.60 4.62 -14.98
N VAL A 113 -1.03 5.68 -15.54
CA VAL A 113 -1.46 7.06 -15.32
C VAL A 113 -2.55 7.41 -16.35
N PRO A 114 -3.81 7.61 -15.93
CA PRO A 114 -4.96 7.68 -16.86
C PRO A 114 -4.86 8.79 -17.88
N PHE A 115 -4.44 9.97 -17.45
CA PHE A 115 -4.43 11.15 -18.31
C PHE A 115 -3.32 11.14 -19.37
N THR A 116 -2.29 10.31 -19.19
CA THR A 116 -1.20 10.11 -20.16
C THR A 116 -1.28 8.77 -20.87
N GLY A 117 -2.02 7.80 -20.33
CA GLY A 117 -2.03 6.41 -20.79
C GLY A 117 -0.74 5.64 -20.52
N ALA A 118 0.31 6.31 -20.03
CA ALA A 118 1.61 5.68 -19.79
C ALA A 118 1.56 4.70 -18.62
N THR A 119 2.21 3.56 -18.80
CA THR A 119 2.34 2.51 -17.76
C THR A 119 3.77 2.48 -17.27
N TYR A 120 3.91 2.50 -15.94
CA TYR A 120 5.20 2.44 -15.27
C TYR A 120 5.29 1.21 -14.36
N TYR A 121 6.50 0.66 -14.28
CA TYR A 121 6.86 -0.45 -13.42
C TYR A 121 7.63 0.05 -12.21
N VAL A 122 7.13 -0.28 -11.03
CA VAL A 122 7.67 0.17 -9.73
C VAL A 122 8.47 -0.97 -9.11
N ARG A 123 9.69 -0.69 -8.66
CA ARG A 123 10.60 -1.66 -8.03
C ARG A 123 11.14 -1.20 -6.68
N ASP A 124 11.24 0.11 -6.48
CA ASP A 124 11.76 0.69 -5.25
C ASP A 124 10.73 0.63 -4.13
N SER A 125 11.20 0.50 -2.90
CA SER A 125 10.35 0.47 -1.72
C SER A 125 9.56 1.78 -1.59
N ILE A 126 8.28 1.68 -1.26
CA ILE A 126 7.39 2.81 -1.05
C ILE A 126 7.16 2.96 0.44
N PHE A 127 7.34 4.16 0.95
CA PHE A 127 7.00 4.52 2.33
C PHE A 127 5.77 5.43 2.35
N MET A 128 4.84 5.13 3.25
CA MET A 128 3.65 5.93 3.48
C MET A 128 3.43 6.12 4.98
N ASP A 129 3.10 7.33 5.38
CA ASP A 129 2.57 7.64 6.70
C ASP A 129 1.08 8.04 6.64
N SER A 130 0.53 8.49 7.75
CA SER A 130 -0.89 8.87 7.85
C SER A 130 -1.28 10.11 7.03
N THR A 131 -0.32 10.79 6.43
CA THR A 131 -0.51 12.06 5.71
C THR A 131 0.06 12.08 4.31
N SER A 132 1.02 11.20 4.02
CA SER A 132 1.82 11.29 2.79
C SER A 132 2.32 9.94 2.32
N ILE A 133 2.41 9.78 1.00
CA ILE A 133 3.22 8.75 0.33
C ILE A 133 4.51 9.45 -0.12
N ILE A 134 5.67 8.90 0.25
CA ILE A 134 6.97 9.55 0.08
C ILE A 134 7.78 8.80 -0.98
N PHE A 135 8.35 9.55 -1.91
CA PHE A 135 9.17 9.07 -3.02
C PHE A 135 10.55 9.73 -2.99
N PRO A 136 11.47 9.28 -2.11
CA PRO A 136 12.81 9.85 -2.03
C PRO A 136 13.68 9.27 -3.15
N HIS A 137 13.87 10.02 -4.25
CA HIS A 137 14.69 9.60 -5.39
C HIS A 137 14.30 8.24 -5.99
N HIS A 138 12.99 7.98 -6.09
CA HIS A 138 12.47 6.74 -6.66
C HIS A 138 12.77 6.62 -8.14
N THR A 139 12.94 5.38 -8.57
CA THR A 139 13.10 5.02 -9.97
C THR A 139 11.92 4.16 -10.41
N VAL A 140 11.22 4.60 -11.44
CA VAL A 140 10.23 3.79 -12.12
C VAL A 140 10.66 3.59 -13.57
N TYR A 141 10.12 2.57 -14.23
CA TYR A 141 10.50 2.17 -15.57
C TYR A 141 9.28 2.21 -16.47
N ASP A 142 9.43 2.69 -17.69
CA ASP A 142 8.38 2.55 -18.70
C ASP A 142 8.32 1.12 -19.26
N ARG A 143 7.41 0.86 -20.20
CA ARG A 143 7.25 -0.46 -20.84
C ARG A 143 8.45 -0.91 -21.67
N GLU A 144 9.31 0.02 -22.10
CA GLU A 144 10.54 -0.24 -22.86
C GLU A 144 11.77 -0.36 -21.96
N GLY A 145 11.60 -0.09 -20.65
CA GLY A 145 12.67 -0.18 -19.65
C GLY A 145 13.44 1.11 -19.45
N HIS A 146 13.02 2.23 -20.06
CA HIS A 146 13.64 3.52 -19.82
C HIS A 146 13.32 4.02 -18.41
N ILE A 147 14.23 4.80 -17.88
CA ILE A 147 14.19 5.25 -16.49
C ILE A 147 13.42 6.56 -16.36
N VAL A 148 12.50 6.60 -15.40
CA VAL A 148 11.89 7.83 -14.90
C VAL A 148 12.25 7.98 -13.44
N LYS A 149 12.92 9.07 -13.09
CA LYS A 149 13.22 9.43 -11.70
C LYS A 149 12.06 10.24 -11.13
N LEU A 150 11.61 9.85 -9.95
CA LEU A 150 10.51 10.47 -9.25
C LEU A 150 11.00 10.89 -7.86
N ASP A 151 10.76 12.14 -7.50
CA ASP A 151 11.13 12.70 -6.20
C ASP A 151 10.01 13.58 -5.65
N GLY A 152 9.76 13.49 -4.34
CA GLY A 152 8.73 14.27 -3.67
C GLY A 152 7.74 13.43 -2.87
N LYS A 153 6.50 13.90 -2.80
CA LYS A 153 5.45 13.25 -2.02
C LYS A 153 4.05 13.47 -2.59
N VAL A 154 3.16 12.56 -2.26
CA VAL A 154 1.71 12.71 -2.45
C VAL A 154 1.07 12.82 -1.08
N ASN A 155 0.57 14.00 -0.74
CA ASN A 155 -0.14 14.22 0.52
C ASN A 155 -1.59 13.72 0.38
N HIS A 156 -2.18 13.27 1.48
CA HIS A 156 -3.57 12.84 1.54
C HIS A 156 -4.23 13.14 2.89
N THR A 157 -5.54 13.20 2.92
CA THR A 157 -6.34 13.29 4.14
C THR A 157 -7.17 12.02 4.27
N ASN A 158 -6.80 11.12 5.19
CA ASN A 158 -7.48 9.82 5.39
C ASN A 158 -7.64 9.00 4.09
N PHE A 159 -6.60 8.98 3.24
CA PHE A 159 -6.60 8.32 1.92
C PHE A 159 -7.56 8.93 0.88
N PHE A 160 -7.97 10.17 1.10
CA PHE A 160 -8.72 11.00 0.16
C PHE A 160 -8.00 12.33 -0.03
N ASP A 161 -8.52 13.19 -0.89
CA ASP A 161 -8.01 14.56 -1.13
C ASP A 161 -6.50 14.58 -1.42
N PHE A 162 -6.11 13.86 -2.45
CA PHE A 162 -4.71 13.74 -2.83
C PHE A 162 -4.17 15.04 -3.41
N ASN A 163 -3.04 15.49 -2.87
CA ASN A 163 -2.27 16.65 -3.34
C ASN A 163 -0.86 16.21 -3.69
N PHE A 164 -0.45 16.51 -4.93
CA PHE A 164 0.81 16.04 -5.51
C PHE A 164 1.86 17.13 -5.44
N ASP A 165 2.98 16.82 -4.79
CA ASP A 165 4.20 17.61 -4.76
C ASP A 165 5.34 16.70 -5.25
N LEU A 166 5.37 16.48 -6.56
CA LEU A 166 6.24 15.52 -7.22
C LEU A 166 7.04 16.19 -8.33
N SER A 167 8.32 15.90 -8.36
CA SER A 167 9.22 16.18 -9.48
C SER A 167 9.49 14.90 -10.25
N MET A 168 9.39 14.97 -11.58
CA MET A 168 9.65 13.85 -12.46
C MET A 168 10.72 14.26 -13.48
N PHE A 169 11.73 13.42 -13.62
CA PHE A 169 12.75 13.55 -14.66
C PHE A 169 12.77 12.26 -15.48
N ALA A 170 12.58 12.41 -16.79
CA ALA A 170 12.61 11.31 -17.74
C ALA A 170 13.63 11.61 -18.84
N ASP A 171 14.41 10.62 -19.22
CA ASP A 171 15.30 10.66 -20.37
C ASP A 171 14.90 9.53 -21.30
N ASN A 172 14.38 9.89 -22.48
CA ASN A 172 13.90 8.95 -23.51
C ASN A 172 12.78 7.98 -23.02
N ALA A 173 12.06 8.34 -21.96
CA ALA A 173 10.97 7.52 -21.44
C ALA A 173 9.61 7.92 -22.02
N ILE A 174 8.71 6.95 -22.13
CA ILE A 174 7.35 7.16 -22.63
C ILE A 174 6.56 7.91 -21.55
N VAL A 175 6.16 9.15 -21.83
CA VAL A 175 5.35 9.96 -20.93
C VAL A 175 3.91 10.17 -21.44
N LEU A 176 3.65 9.85 -22.72
CA LEU A 176 2.32 9.91 -23.31
C LEU A 176 2.09 8.69 -24.19
N ASP A 177 1.04 7.92 -23.91
CA ASP A 177 0.68 6.68 -24.59
C ASP A 177 -0.85 6.54 -24.68
N LEU A 178 -1.49 7.54 -25.25
CA LEU A 178 -2.95 7.54 -25.42
C LEU A 178 -3.37 6.78 -26.68
N PRO A 179 -4.52 6.06 -26.66
CA PRO A 179 -5.09 5.45 -27.83
C PRO A 179 -5.28 6.49 -28.94
N ASN A 180 -4.83 6.17 -30.16
CA ASN A 180 -4.88 7.04 -31.35
C ASN A 180 -4.04 8.32 -31.30
N SER A 181 -3.10 8.42 -30.36
CA SER A 181 -2.10 9.47 -30.31
C SER A 181 -0.72 8.88 -30.61
N PRO A 182 0.19 9.62 -31.27
CA PRO A 182 1.57 9.16 -31.38
C PRO A 182 2.18 9.08 -29.98
N THR A 183 2.90 7.99 -29.70
CA THR A 183 3.64 7.84 -28.46
C THR A 183 4.69 8.93 -28.36
N ALA A 184 4.72 9.67 -27.26
CA ALA A 184 5.73 10.67 -26.97
C ALA A 184 6.74 10.15 -25.96
N ALA A 185 8.02 10.27 -26.29
CA ALA A 185 9.16 9.98 -25.41
C ALA A 185 10.01 11.26 -25.25
N PHE A 186 10.55 11.46 -24.07
CA PHE A 186 11.41 12.59 -23.68
C PHE A 186 12.61 12.10 -22.90
#